data_8ec7d9983a62661447422072c7a84253
#
_entry.id   8ec7d9983a62661447422072c7a84253
#
_cell.length_a   1.000
_cell.length_b   1.000
_cell.length_c   1.000
_cell.angle_alpha   90.00
_cell.angle_beta   90.00
_cell.angle_gamma   90.00
#
_symmetry.space_group_name_H-M   'P 1'
#
loop_
_entity.id
_entity.type
_entity.pdbx_description
1 polymer ?
#
loop_
_entity_poly.entity_id
_entity_poly.type
_entity_poly.pdbx_seq_one_letter_code
_entity_poly.pdbx_strand_id
1 'polypeptide(L)'
;MKPAKGLCLALALCAPAVLYAGQIYGTIVSDGQPVKGAAIEIQCGKEAAVTGSTAGDGAFRINVPHEGQCTFALPTFEGRPSTTVFSGPNPASYNFELAKRADGKYELRRR
;
A
#
# COMPACT_ATOMS: atom_id res chain seq x y z
N MET A 1 -8.73 -17.56 36.97
CA MET A 1 -8.82 -17.08 36.62
C MET A 1 -8.97 -16.65 36.32
N LYS A 2 -8.78 -16.70 36.18
CA LYS A 2 -8.76 -16.14 35.66
C LYS A 2 -8.85 -15.82 35.01
N PRO A 3 -8.78 -16.15 35.08
CA PRO A 3 -8.76 -15.75 34.29
C PRO A 3 -8.81 -15.53 33.72
N ALA A 4 -8.44 -15.80 33.53
CA ALA A 4 -8.41 -15.37 32.74
C ALA A 4 -8.48 -15.20 32.19
N LYS A 5 -8.26 -15.34 32.11
CA LYS A 5 -8.24 -15.01 31.41
C LYS A 5 -8.30 -14.64 30.72
N GLY A 6 -8.04 -15.05 30.84
CA GLY A 6 -7.98 -14.55 29.96
C GLY A 6 -7.96 -14.35 29.41
N LEU A 7 -7.70 -14.31 29.05
CA LEU A 7 -7.62 -13.89 28.32
C LEU A 7 -7.66 -13.72 27.68
N CYS A 8 -7.52 -13.93 27.56
CA CYS A 8 -7.54 -13.60 26.77
C CYS A 8 -7.50 -13.28 26.22
N LEU A 9 -7.19 -13.40 26.11
CA LEU A 9 -7.15 -12.95 25.47
C LEU A 9 -7.29 -12.71 24.88
N ALA A 10 -7.20 -12.98 24.84
CA ALA A 10 -7.28 -12.61 24.11
C ALA A 10 -7.30 -12.33 23.58
N LEU A 11 -6.93 -12.34 23.32
CA LEU A 11 -6.92 -11.94 22.61
C LEU A 11 -6.91 -11.87 21.99
N ALA A 12 -6.76 -12.12 21.89
CA ALA A 12 -6.70 -11.93 21.09
C ALA A 12 -6.81 -11.80 20.62
N LEU A 13 -6.60 -11.88 20.46
CA LEU A 13 -6.71 -11.73 19.75
C LEU A 13 -7.10 -11.36 19.24
N CYS A 14 -7.03 -11.33 19.13
CA CYS A 14 -7.36 -11.10 18.43
C CYS A 14 -7.43 -10.77 17.80
N ALA A 15 -7.17 -10.85 17.55
CA ALA A 15 -7.13 -10.58 16.74
C ALA A 15 -7.14 -10.30 16.10
N PRO A 16 -7.13 -10.40 15.70
CA PRO A 16 -7.20 -10.10 14.81
C PRO A 16 -7.46 -9.80 14.17
N ALA A 17 -7.53 -9.86 13.80
CA ALA A 17 -7.81 -9.65 13.00
C ALA A 17 -7.90 -9.01 12.35
N VAL A 18 -7.76 -8.86 12.25
CA VAL A 18 -7.76 -8.11 11.74
C VAL A 18 -7.52 -7.95 10.64
N LEU A 19 -7.75 -8.17 10.22
CA LEU A 19 -7.72 -8.24 9.33
C LEU A 19 -8.12 -7.67 8.43
N TYR A 20 -7.98 -7.71 7.66
CA TYR A 20 -7.84 -6.60 7.22
C TYR A 20 -8.31 -6.34 5.89
N ALA A 21 -9.35 -5.89 5.98
CA ALA A 21 -9.88 -4.93 5.07
C ALA A 21 -8.75 -4.03 4.68
N GLY A 22 -8.65 -3.75 3.39
CA GLY A 22 -7.77 -2.69 2.96
C GLY A 22 -6.31 -3.04 2.80
N GLN A 23 -5.95 -4.30 2.72
CA GLN A 23 -4.57 -4.60 2.38
C GLN A 23 -4.37 -4.42 0.88
N ILE A 24 -3.41 -3.57 0.52
CA ILE A 24 -3.04 -3.32 -0.87
C ILE A 24 -1.63 -3.83 -1.06
N TYR A 25 -1.41 -4.69 -2.05
CA TYR A 25 -0.12 -5.30 -2.27
C TYR A 25 0.15 -5.45 -3.76
N GLY A 26 1.41 -5.67 -4.10
CA GLY A 26 1.78 -5.87 -5.50
C GLY A 26 3.25 -5.59 -5.71
N THR A 27 3.59 -5.18 -6.94
CA THR A 27 4.97 -4.89 -7.32
C THR A 27 5.05 -3.62 -8.14
N ILE A 28 6.22 -2.98 -8.11
CA ILE A 28 6.51 -1.83 -8.96
C ILE A 28 7.79 -2.13 -9.72
N VAL A 29 7.73 -2.01 -11.05
CA VAL A 29 8.90 -2.20 -11.90
C VAL A 29 9.10 -0.95 -12.75
N SER A 30 10.33 -0.76 -13.22
CA SER A 30 10.69 0.32 -14.14
C SER A 30 11.66 -0.27 -15.15
N ASP A 31 11.28 -0.24 -16.42
CA ASP A 31 12.09 -0.83 -17.50
C ASP A 31 12.45 -2.28 -17.19
N GLY A 32 11.48 -3.05 -16.67
CA GLY A 32 11.68 -4.45 -16.36
C GLY A 32 12.45 -4.73 -15.08
N GLN A 33 12.89 -3.70 -14.37
CA GLN A 33 13.66 -3.87 -13.15
C GLN A 33 12.80 -3.52 -11.94
N PRO A 34 12.97 -4.22 -10.82
CA PRO A 34 12.22 -3.87 -9.62
C PRO A 34 12.61 -2.49 -9.10
N VAL A 35 11.61 -1.74 -8.67
CA VAL A 35 11.83 -0.44 -8.01
C VAL A 35 11.94 -0.73 -6.52
N LYS A 36 13.16 -0.69 -6.00
CA LYS A 36 13.42 -1.07 -4.62
C LYS A 36 13.61 0.13 -3.72
N GLY A 37 13.13 0.00 -2.49
CA GLY A 37 13.32 1.03 -1.48
C GLY A 37 12.56 2.31 -1.74
N ALA A 38 11.53 2.29 -2.59
CA ALA A 38 10.78 3.49 -2.93
C ALA A 38 9.72 3.76 -1.87
N ALA A 39 9.64 5.01 -1.42
CA ALA A 39 8.60 5.41 -0.49
C ALA A 39 7.23 5.43 -1.20
N ILE A 40 6.21 4.97 -0.49
CA ILE A 40 4.84 4.92 -0.99
C ILE A 40 3.96 5.69 -0.03
N GLU A 41 3.02 6.45 -0.58
CA GLU A 41 2.05 7.19 0.21
C GLU A 41 0.66 6.91 -0.35
N ILE A 42 -0.27 6.54 0.52
CA ILE A 42 -1.66 6.26 0.12
C ILE A 42 -2.57 7.20 0.89
N GLN A 43 -3.32 8.01 0.16
CA GLN A 43 -4.21 9.02 0.73
C GLN A 43 -5.65 8.65 0.39
N CYS A 44 -6.47 8.46 1.40
CA CYS A 44 -7.88 8.10 1.23
C CYS A 44 -8.74 9.26 1.71
N GLY A 45 -9.21 10.07 0.78
CA GLY A 45 -10.03 11.22 1.11
C GLY A 45 -9.29 12.18 2.01
N LYS A 46 -9.91 12.52 3.15
CA LYS A 46 -9.33 13.46 4.11
C LYS A 46 -8.60 12.76 5.25
N GLU A 47 -8.51 11.44 5.20
CA GLU A 47 -7.85 10.69 6.26
C GLU A 47 -6.34 10.88 6.19
N ALA A 48 -5.66 10.61 7.29
CA ALA A 48 -4.22 10.71 7.32
C ALA A 48 -3.61 9.71 6.33
N ALA A 49 -2.55 10.14 5.64
CA ALA A 49 -1.89 9.30 4.66
C ALA A 49 -1.25 8.09 5.34
N VAL A 50 -1.29 6.95 4.65
CA VAL A 50 -0.62 5.73 5.09
C VAL A 50 0.64 5.61 4.25
N THR A 51 1.75 5.28 4.89
CA THR A 51 3.04 5.21 4.20
C THR A 51 3.59 3.79 4.23
N GLY A 52 4.44 3.50 3.27
CA GLY A 52 5.14 2.24 3.17
C GLY A 52 6.33 2.37 2.25
N SER A 53 6.88 1.24 1.82
CA SER A 53 7.99 1.26 0.87
C SER A 53 8.07 -0.07 0.16
N THR A 54 8.76 -0.07 -1.00
CA THR A 54 9.00 -1.31 -1.73
C THR A 54 10.20 -2.04 -1.16
N ALA A 55 10.13 -3.36 -1.22
CA ALA A 55 11.23 -4.24 -0.82
C ALA A 55 12.26 -4.34 -1.97
N GLY A 56 13.30 -5.14 -1.76
CA GLY A 56 14.36 -5.30 -2.75
C GLY A 56 13.91 -5.87 -4.08
N ASP A 57 12.80 -6.60 -4.11
CA ASP A 57 12.23 -7.17 -5.33
C ASP A 57 11.12 -6.29 -5.91
N GLY A 58 10.95 -5.07 -5.40
CA GLY A 58 9.90 -4.16 -5.85
C GLY A 58 8.53 -4.43 -5.27
N ALA A 59 8.40 -5.40 -4.38
CA ALA A 59 7.12 -5.75 -3.79
C ALA A 59 6.74 -4.79 -2.68
N PHE A 60 5.43 -4.57 -2.54
CA PHE A 60 4.91 -3.77 -1.43
C PHE A 60 3.68 -4.44 -0.85
N ARG A 61 3.40 -4.13 0.40
CA ARG A 61 2.22 -4.63 1.12
C ARG A 61 1.89 -3.60 2.19
N ILE A 62 0.74 -2.97 2.04
CA ILE A 62 0.35 -1.85 2.91
C ILE A 62 -1.06 -2.08 3.42
N ASN A 63 -1.23 -1.94 4.72
CA ASN A 63 -2.55 -2.02 5.33
C ASN A 63 -3.17 -0.63 5.34
N VAL A 64 -4.30 -0.49 4.66
CA VAL A 64 -5.00 0.77 4.54
C VAL A 64 -6.29 0.67 5.35
N PRO A 65 -6.40 1.36 6.49
CA PRO A 65 -7.54 1.18 7.40
C PRO A 65 -8.84 1.79 6.91
N HIS A 66 -8.81 2.46 5.76
CA HIS A 66 -9.99 3.13 5.23
C HIS A 66 -10.44 2.47 3.94
N GLU A 67 -11.74 2.37 3.71
CA GLU A 67 -12.28 1.78 2.50
C GLU A 67 -12.65 2.88 1.51
N GLY A 68 -12.63 2.51 0.23
CA GLY A 68 -13.03 3.41 -0.83
C GLY A 68 -11.89 3.76 -1.75
N GLN A 69 -12.06 4.86 -2.47
CA GLN A 69 -11.11 5.33 -3.45
C GLN A 69 -9.96 6.06 -2.77
N CYS A 70 -8.73 5.67 -3.12
CA CYS A 70 -7.54 6.26 -2.53
C CYS A 70 -6.56 6.61 -3.65
N THR A 71 -5.61 7.50 -3.34
CA THR A 71 -4.54 7.86 -4.26
C THR A 71 -3.25 7.22 -3.80
N PHE A 72 -2.64 6.45 -4.69
CA PHE A 72 -1.36 5.78 -4.47
C PHE A 72 -0.28 6.63 -5.15
N ALA A 73 0.72 7.07 -4.40
CA ALA A 73 1.73 7.98 -4.92
C ALA A 73 3.12 7.56 -4.50
N LEU A 74 4.10 7.91 -5.34
CA LEU A 74 5.52 7.75 -5.03
C LEU A 74 6.10 9.15 -4.85
N PRO A 75 6.09 9.67 -3.62
CA PRO A 75 6.38 11.11 -3.39
C PRO A 75 7.82 11.51 -3.63
N THR A 76 8.77 10.55 -3.68
CA THR A 76 10.16 10.90 -3.86
C THR A 76 10.61 10.93 -5.32
N PHE A 77 9.72 10.54 -6.25
CA PHE A 77 10.05 10.59 -7.67
C PHE A 77 9.57 11.91 -8.28
N GLU A 78 10.33 12.37 -9.27
CA GLU A 78 10.05 13.64 -9.93
C GLU A 78 8.65 13.63 -10.54
N GLY A 79 7.87 14.67 -10.25
CA GLY A 79 6.49 14.75 -10.71
C GLY A 79 5.49 14.05 -9.82
N ARG A 80 5.95 13.44 -8.73
CA ARG A 80 5.09 12.76 -7.75
C ARG A 80 4.07 11.86 -8.44
N PRO A 81 4.54 10.80 -9.15
CA PRO A 81 3.63 9.94 -9.90
C PRO A 81 2.59 9.33 -8.99
N SER A 82 1.35 9.29 -9.46
CA SER A 82 0.26 8.78 -8.65
C SER A 82 -0.79 8.10 -9.53
N THR A 83 -1.62 7.28 -8.90
CA THR A 83 -2.73 6.62 -9.55
C THR A 83 -3.81 6.31 -8.52
N THR A 84 -4.99 5.98 -8.98
CA THR A 84 -6.11 5.66 -8.12
C THR A 84 -6.11 4.17 -7.81
N VAL A 85 -6.32 3.84 -6.54
CA VAL A 85 -6.51 2.46 -6.09
C VAL A 85 -7.76 2.41 -5.23
N PHE A 86 -8.27 1.21 -5.02
CA PHE A 86 -9.44 1.02 -4.17
C PHE A 86 -9.08 0.10 -3.02
N SER A 87 -9.44 0.52 -1.82
CA SER A 87 -9.28 -0.26 -0.62
C SER A 87 -10.65 -0.81 -0.23
N GLY A 88 -10.75 -2.12 -0.11
CA GLY A 88 -12.02 -2.76 0.17
C GLY A 88 -11.91 -3.79 1.28
N PRO A 89 -12.96 -4.61 1.45
CA PRO A 89 -12.97 -5.60 2.52
C PRO A 89 -12.01 -6.77 2.27
N ASN A 90 -11.55 -6.94 1.04
CA ASN A 90 -10.61 -8.01 0.69
C ASN A 90 -9.28 -7.41 0.25
N PRO A 91 -8.18 -8.16 0.39
CA PRO A 91 -6.89 -7.69 -0.13
C PRO A 91 -6.99 -7.45 -1.64
N ALA A 92 -6.33 -6.40 -2.10
CA ALA A 92 -6.34 -6.02 -3.51
C ALA A 92 -4.92 -6.01 -4.05
N SER A 93 -4.74 -6.57 -5.24
CA SER A 93 -3.44 -6.65 -5.89
C SER A 93 -3.33 -5.56 -6.96
N TYR A 94 -2.24 -4.81 -6.90
CA TYR A 94 -1.95 -3.78 -7.88
C TYR A 94 -0.49 -3.89 -8.31
N ASN A 95 -0.28 -4.10 -9.61
CA ASN A 95 1.07 -4.13 -10.15
C ASN A 95 1.25 -2.90 -11.03
N PHE A 96 2.34 -2.20 -10.83
CA PHE A 96 2.57 -0.92 -11.50
C PHE A 96 3.87 -0.91 -12.28
N GLU A 97 3.88 -0.08 -13.32
CA GLU A 97 5.09 0.26 -14.03
C GLU A 97 5.35 1.74 -13.84
N LEU A 98 6.57 2.07 -13.43
CA LEU A 98 7.02 3.45 -13.30
C LEU A 98 7.76 3.82 -14.57
N ALA A 99 7.26 4.80 -15.30
CA ALA A 99 7.83 5.21 -16.57
C ALA A 99 8.23 6.67 -16.54
N LYS A 100 9.41 6.97 -17.08
CA LYS A 100 9.87 8.34 -17.17
C LYS A 100 9.35 8.96 -18.45
N ARG A 101 8.74 10.14 -18.32
CA ARG A 101 8.19 10.86 -19.44
C ARG A 101 9.25 11.71 -20.11
N ALA A 102 8.93 12.23 -21.30
CA ALA A 102 9.87 13.08 -22.04
C ALA A 102 10.25 14.34 -21.28
N ASP A 103 9.38 14.83 -20.41
CA ASP A 103 9.64 16.05 -19.62
C ASP A 103 10.46 15.76 -18.36
N GLY A 104 10.93 14.53 -18.18
CA GLY A 104 11.73 14.14 -17.03
C GLY A 104 10.92 13.72 -15.81
N LYS A 105 9.63 13.88 -15.85
CA LYS A 105 8.76 13.46 -14.74
C LYS A 105 8.35 12.01 -14.94
N TYR A 106 8.00 11.35 -13.83
CA TYR A 106 7.57 9.97 -13.87
C TYR A 106 6.07 9.87 -13.88
N GLU A 107 5.57 8.77 -14.42
CA GLU A 107 4.16 8.44 -14.31
C GLU A 107 4.05 6.98 -13.86
N LEU A 108 2.95 6.68 -13.19
CA LEU A 108 2.70 5.36 -12.66
C LEU A 108 1.55 4.75 -13.44
N ARG A 109 1.81 3.61 -14.08
CA ARG A 109 0.82 2.92 -14.89
C ARG A 109 0.48 1.59 -14.28
N ARG A 110 -0.77 1.20 -14.38
CA ARG A 110 -1.17 -0.12 -13.95
C ARG A 110 -0.81 -1.13 -15.03
N ARG A 111 -0.28 -2.26 -14.59
CA ARG A 111 0.13 -3.32 -15.51
C ARG A 111 -0.97 -4.32 -15.73
#